data_cc34f87e4e2c97c264a88ed60d67393f
#
_entry.id   cc34f87e4e2c97c264a88ed60d67393f
#
_cell.length_a   1.000
_cell.length_b   1.000
_cell.length_c   1.000
_cell.angle_alpha   90.00
_cell.angle_beta   90.00
_cell.angle_gamma   90.00
#
_symmetry.space_group_name_H-M   'P 1'
#
loop_
_entity.id
_entity.type
_entity.pdbx_description
1 polymer ?
#
loop_
_entity_poly.entity_id
_entity_poly.type
_entity_poly.pdbx_seq_one_letter_code
_entity_poly.pdbx_strand_id
1 'polypeptide(L)'
;PGSDFVGMNNGFITDIISKFLQGQNISQEVHEHERTFRSIFSGFTPIYEDQYSTMANSKVMSSKFVWDLMMYWGGIAPLFFNQKLTDIEFMNFARPILSDFFSLNVRMQDLYRAWTVLDDDQQHPAGIFLDYAELPLIKQLNRDLLVLKEDEKLLKQLRENLKSAGELADEIYSEAIKDYSELKDENVSTSSSSIAHLKGFYNEFTVR
;
A
#
# COMPACT_ATOMS: atom_id res chain seq x y z
N PRO A 1 -1.51 10.97 6.35
CA PRO A 1 -1.29 10.87 4.90
C PRO A 1 -1.60 12.13 4.11
N GLY A 2 -2.42 13.07 4.64
CA GLY A 2 -2.74 14.28 3.90
C GLY A 2 -1.50 15.07 3.46
N SER A 3 -0.50 15.24 4.34
CA SER A 3 0.78 15.89 4.04
C SER A 3 1.57 15.16 2.95
N ASP A 4 1.52 13.82 2.94
CA ASP A 4 2.24 13.01 1.96
C ASP A 4 1.64 13.17 0.56
N PHE A 5 0.30 13.16 0.46
CA PHE A 5 -0.39 13.45 -0.80
C PHE A 5 -0.12 14.86 -1.30
N VAL A 6 -0.05 15.86 -0.41
CA VAL A 6 0.36 17.21 -0.78
C VAL A 6 1.80 17.21 -1.31
N GLY A 7 2.73 16.50 -0.64
CA GLY A 7 4.11 16.38 -1.08
C GLY A 7 4.24 15.75 -2.46
N MET A 8 3.54 14.64 -2.72
CA MET A 8 3.52 13.97 -4.03
C MET A 8 2.95 14.90 -5.10
N ASN A 9 1.82 15.55 -4.82
CA ASN A 9 1.18 16.45 -5.78
C ASN A 9 2.05 17.67 -6.10
N ASN A 10 2.76 18.22 -5.12
CA ASN A 10 3.73 19.28 -5.35
C ASN A 10 4.85 18.82 -6.29
N GLY A 11 5.32 17.57 -6.17
CA GLY A 11 6.29 16.98 -7.10
C GLY A 11 5.77 16.97 -8.54
N PHE A 12 4.56 16.48 -8.77
CA PHE A 12 3.91 16.47 -10.09
C PHE A 12 3.73 17.87 -10.68
N ILE A 13 3.22 18.81 -9.86
CA ILE A 13 3.03 20.20 -10.29
C ILE A 13 4.36 20.85 -10.67
N THR A 14 5.41 20.62 -9.86
CA THR A 14 6.74 21.17 -10.11
C THR A 14 7.33 20.64 -11.42
N ASP A 15 7.19 19.35 -11.71
CA ASP A 15 7.65 18.74 -12.97
C ASP A 15 6.93 19.36 -14.17
N ILE A 16 5.59 19.46 -14.11
CA ILE A 16 4.76 20.07 -15.18
C ILE A 16 5.17 21.53 -15.43
N ILE A 17 5.29 22.34 -14.37
CA ILE A 17 5.68 23.75 -14.49
C ILE A 17 7.08 23.88 -15.09
N SER A 18 8.03 23.08 -14.62
CA SER A 18 9.41 23.11 -15.11
C SER A 18 9.51 22.81 -16.60
N LYS A 19 8.80 21.78 -17.08
CA LYS A 19 8.75 21.40 -18.48
C LYS A 19 8.03 22.45 -19.34
N PHE A 20 6.92 23.02 -18.83
CA PHE A 20 6.20 24.09 -19.50
C PHE A 20 7.06 25.34 -19.72
N LEU A 21 7.81 25.77 -18.69
CA LEU A 21 8.72 26.91 -18.78
C LEU A 21 9.89 26.67 -19.76
N GLN A 22 10.23 25.41 -20.02
CA GLN A 22 11.22 25.01 -21.05
C GLN A 22 10.61 24.92 -22.46
N GLY A 23 9.31 25.24 -22.62
CA GLY A 23 8.62 25.21 -23.91
C GLY A 23 8.26 23.78 -24.38
N GLN A 24 8.26 22.79 -23.49
CA GLN A 24 7.89 21.42 -23.82
C GLN A 24 6.37 21.26 -23.89
N ASN A 25 5.90 20.29 -24.67
CA ASN A 25 4.51 19.88 -24.64
C ASN A 25 4.28 19.00 -23.39
N ILE A 26 3.43 19.45 -22.47
CA ILE A 26 3.17 18.82 -21.17
C ILE A 26 1.91 17.95 -21.16
N SER A 27 1.25 17.71 -22.29
CA SER A 27 -0.03 17.01 -22.32
C SER A 27 0.08 15.59 -21.79
N GLN A 28 1.18 14.90 -22.09
CA GLN A 28 1.44 13.56 -21.60
C GLN A 28 1.71 13.55 -20.09
N GLU A 29 2.54 14.49 -19.62
CA GLU A 29 2.87 14.62 -18.20
C GLU A 29 1.63 14.86 -17.35
N VAL A 30 0.78 15.79 -17.76
CA VAL A 30 -0.49 16.08 -17.04
C VAL A 30 -1.33 14.83 -16.92
N HIS A 31 -1.53 14.10 -18.02
CA HIS A 31 -2.33 12.87 -18.02
C HIS A 31 -1.72 11.77 -17.14
N GLU A 32 -0.42 11.49 -17.30
CA GLU A 32 0.23 10.40 -16.59
C GLU A 32 0.44 10.70 -15.09
N HIS A 33 0.69 11.96 -14.72
CA HIS A 33 0.80 12.36 -13.33
C HIS A 33 -0.57 12.30 -12.62
N GLU A 34 -1.63 12.78 -13.28
CA GLU A 34 -2.99 12.63 -12.76
C GLU A 34 -3.35 11.15 -12.57
N ARG A 35 -3.07 10.30 -13.55
CA ARG A 35 -3.30 8.86 -13.46
C ARG A 35 -2.54 8.23 -12.31
N THR A 36 -1.26 8.58 -12.14
CA THR A 36 -0.42 8.07 -11.05
C THR A 36 -0.97 8.51 -9.69
N PHE A 37 -1.27 9.81 -9.55
CA PHE A 37 -1.84 10.36 -8.31
C PHE A 37 -3.16 9.68 -7.93
N ARG A 38 -4.09 9.57 -8.88
CA ARG A 38 -5.39 8.90 -8.66
C ARG A 38 -5.23 7.43 -8.25
N SER A 39 -4.32 6.71 -8.91
CA SER A 39 -4.04 5.31 -8.58
C SER A 39 -3.52 5.15 -7.15
N ILE A 40 -2.57 6.00 -6.74
CA ILE A 40 -2.03 5.98 -5.38
C ILE A 40 -3.12 6.35 -4.37
N PHE A 41 -3.86 7.42 -4.62
CA PHE A 41 -4.94 7.87 -3.74
C PHE A 41 -6.00 6.77 -3.53
N SER A 42 -6.48 6.17 -4.62
CA SER A 42 -7.45 5.07 -4.56
C SER A 42 -6.89 3.83 -3.86
N GLY A 43 -5.60 3.51 -4.06
CA GLY A 43 -4.95 2.38 -3.40
C GLY A 43 -4.79 2.55 -1.89
N PHE A 44 -4.76 3.79 -1.39
CA PHE A 44 -4.64 4.11 0.04
C PHE A 44 -5.97 4.43 0.72
N THR A 45 -7.01 4.77 -0.02
CA THR A 45 -8.35 5.06 0.52
C THR A 45 -8.88 3.95 1.43
N PRO A 46 -8.76 2.64 1.09
CA PRO A 46 -9.27 1.55 1.92
C PRO A 46 -8.65 1.49 3.34
N ILE A 47 -7.46 2.07 3.54
CA ILE A 47 -6.81 2.13 4.86
C ILE A 47 -7.65 2.93 5.88
N TYR A 48 -8.48 3.86 5.40
CA TYR A 48 -9.27 4.78 6.23
C TYR A 48 -10.76 4.53 6.15
N GLU A 49 -11.24 4.01 5.01
CA GLU A 49 -12.65 3.80 4.76
C GLU A 49 -13.20 2.71 5.69
N ASP A 50 -14.22 3.08 6.49
CA ASP A 50 -14.89 2.20 7.45
C ASP A 50 -13.95 1.51 8.48
N GLN A 51 -12.84 2.18 8.85
CA GLN A 51 -11.84 1.63 9.77
C GLN A 51 -11.86 2.24 11.19
N TYR A 52 -12.82 3.10 11.50
CA TYR A 52 -12.85 3.75 12.83
C TYR A 52 -13.10 2.77 13.98
N SER A 53 -13.94 1.75 13.77
CA SER A 53 -14.17 0.69 14.76
C SER A 53 -12.87 -0.08 15.06
N THR A 54 -12.07 -0.37 14.03
CA THR A 54 -10.77 -1.06 14.17
C THR A 54 -9.79 -0.27 15.05
N MET A 55 -9.84 1.06 15.02
CA MET A 55 -8.95 1.92 15.82
C MET A 55 -9.21 1.78 17.34
N ALA A 56 -10.41 1.35 17.74
CA ALA A 56 -10.76 1.11 19.14
C ALA A 56 -10.34 -0.30 19.62
N ASN A 57 -10.00 -1.21 18.71
CA ASN A 57 -9.59 -2.57 19.01
C ASN A 57 -8.07 -2.68 19.04
N SER A 58 -7.46 -2.79 20.22
CA SER A 58 -6.00 -2.77 20.39
C SER A 58 -5.29 -3.95 19.71
N LYS A 59 -5.94 -5.13 19.64
CA LYS A 59 -5.39 -6.33 19.01
C LYS A 59 -5.34 -6.19 17.49
N VAL A 60 -6.48 -5.90 16.87
CA VAL A 60 -6.60 -5.75 15.41
C VAL A 60 -5.81 -4.54 14.94
N MET A 61 -5.89 -3.41 15.66
CA MET A 61 -5.17 -2.18 15.30
C MET A 61 -3.65 -2.34 15.33
N SER A 62 -3.11 -3.12 16.27
CA SER A 62 -1.66 -3.38 16.33
C SER A 62 -1.16 -4.08 15.05
N SER A 63 -1.89 -5.09 14.58
CA SER A 63 -1.59 -5.79 13.33
C SER A 63 -1.79 -4.88 12.11
N LYS A 64 -2.91 -4.16 12.06
CA LYS A 64 -3.23 -3.21 11.00
C LYS A 64 -2.15 -2.14 10.87
N PHE A 65 -1.65 -1.60 11.98
CA PHE A 65 -0.63 -0.56 11.96
C PHE A 65 0.67 -1.04 11.29
N VAL A 66 1.11 -2.26 11.58
CA VAL A 66 2.27 -2.88 10.92
C VAL A 66 2.03 -3.04 9.42
N TRP A 67 0.82 -3.48 9.05
CA TRP A 67 0.41 -3.61 7.66
C TRP A 67 0.42 -2.26 6.92
N ASP A 68 -0.16 -1.23 7.51
CA ASP A 68 -0.23 0.11 6.90
C ASP A 68 1.18 0.70 6.69
N LEU A 69 2.13 0.44 7.61
CA LEU A 69 3.54 0.77 7.43
C LEU A 69 4.18 -0.01 6.28
N MET A 70 3.89 -1.31 6.15
CA MET A 70 4.36 -2.13 5.02
C MET A 70 3.88 -1.55 3.69
N MET A 71 2.62 -1.17 3.60
CA MET A 71 2.04 -0.58 2.39
C MET A 71 2.72 0.74 2.02
N TYR A 72 2.98 1.60 3.00
CA TYR A 72 3.60 2.90 2.76
C TYR A 72 5.10 2.79 2.48
N TRP A 73 5.87 2.14 3.37
CA TRP A 73 7.32 2.07 3.28
C TRP A 73 7.80 1.03 2.27
N GLY A 74 7.03 -0.01 2.02
CA GLY A 74 7.35 -1.04 1.04
C GLY A 74 6.95 -0.68 -0.40
N GLY A 75 5.87 0.11 -0.57
CA GLY A 75 5.29 0.43 -1.87
C GLY A 75 5.64 1.84 -2.37
N ILE A 76 5.07 2.87 -1.74
CA ILE A 76 5.10 4.24 -2.29
C ILE A 76 6.32 5.04 -1.86
N ALA A 77 6.76 4.94 -0.60
CA ALA A 77 7.88 5.72 -0.11
C ALA A 77 9.18 5.48 -0.91
N PRO A 78 9.52 4.24 -1.33
CA PRO A 78 10.68 4.02 -2.20
C PRO A 78 10.62 4.82 -3.50
N LEU A 79 9.45 4.93 -4.13
CA LEU A 79 9.26 5.70 -5.36
C LEU A 79 9.41 7.20 -5.12
N PHE A 80 8.83 7.69 -4.03
CA PHE A 80 8.92 9.10 -3.66
C PHE A 80 10.36 9.52 -3.36
N PHE A 81 11.07 8.78 -2.49
CA PHE A 81 12.44 9.11 -2.11
C PHE A 81 13.43 8.96 -3.26
N ASN A 82 13.20 8.05 -4.20
CA ASN A 82 14.01 7.92 -5.42
C ASN A 82 13.54 8.86 -6.56
N GLN A 83 12.58 9.78 -6.30
CA GLN A 83 12.06 10.76 -7.25
C GLN A 83 11.48 10.11 -8.53
N LYS A 84 10.92 8.90 -8.42
CA LYS A 84 10.44 8.12 -9.57
C LYS A 84 8.95 8.32 -9.88
N LEU A 85 8.21 9.03 -9.05
CA LEU A 85 6.78 9.26 -9.28
C LEU A 85 6.51 10.10 -10.54
N THR A 86 7.44 10.98 -10.93
CA THR A 86 7.36 11.82 -12.13
C THR A 86 8.05 11.19 -13.36
N ASP A 87 8.76 10.10 -13.19
CA ASP A 87 9.42 9.36 -14.26
C ASP A 87 8.40 8.42 -14.94
N ILE A 88 7.81 8.88 -16.06
CA ILE A 88 6.73 8.15 -16.74
C ILE A 88 7.20 6.78 -17.23
N GLU A 89 8.42 6.69 -17.76
CA GLU A 89 8.96 5.44 -18.27
C GLU A 89 9.14 4.42 -17.13
N PHE A 90 9.77 4.83 -16.05
CA PHE A 90 9.92 4.00 -14.85
C PHE A 90 8.56 3.56 -14.30
N MET A 91 7.61 4.49 -14.20
CA MET A 91 6.27 4.20 -13.68
C MET A 91 5.50 3.19 -14.52
N ASN A 92 5.77 3.08 -15.83
CA ASN A 92 5.18 2.01 -16.64
C ASN A 92 5.59 0.61 -16.17
N PHE A 93 6.82 0.45 -15.65
CA PHE A 93 7.27 -0.81 -15.06
C PHE A 93 6.85 -1.00 -13.60
N ALA A 94 6.69 0.09 -12.86
CA ALA A 94 6.31 0.03 -11.44
C ALA A 94 4.80 -0.18 -11.22
N ARG A 95 3.94 0.33 -12.12
CA ARG A 95 2.47 0.26 -12.00
C ARG A 95 1.91 -1.15 -11.79
N PRO A 96 2.32 -2.20 -12.52
CA PRO A 96 1.84 -3.55 -12.24
C PRO A 96 2.14 -4.01 -10.82
N ILE A 97 3.35 -3.69 -10.32
CA ILE A 97 3.77 -4.05 -8.95
C ILE A 97 2.90 -3.31 -7.93
N LEU A 98 2.66 -2.01 -8.14
CA LEU A 98 1.78 -1.21 -7.28
C LEU A 98 0.34 -1.69 -7.32
N SER A 99 -0.17 -2.11 -8.48
CA SER A 99 -1.50 -2.69 -8.62
C SER A 99 -1.66 -3.93 -7.75
N ASP A 100 -0.65 -4.80 -7.72
CA ASP A 100 -0.66 -5.99 -6.87
C ASP A 100 -0.60 -5.62 -5.37
N PHE A 101 0.20 -4.62 -5.00
CA PHE A 101 0.21 -4.06 -3.64
C PHE A 101 -1.18 -3.55 -3.23
N PHE A 102 -1.82 -2.75 -4.08
CA PHE A 102 -3.13 -2.17 -3.77
C PHE A 102 -4.23 -3.23 -3.70
N SER A 103 -4.17 -4.24 -4.57
CA SER A 103 -5.09 -5.37 -4.53
C SER A 103 -4.95 -6.18 -3.24
N LEU A 104 -3.73 -6.39 -2.78
CA LEU A 104 -3.47 -7.05 -1.51
C LEU A 104 -3.95 -6.18 -0.34
N ASN A 105 -3.75 -4.84 -0.43
CA ASN A 105 -4.21 -3.91 0.59
C ASN A 105 -5.74 -3.97 0.77
N VAL A 106 -6.50 -3.93 -0.31
CA VAL A 106 -7.98 -4.02 -0.24
C VAL A 106 -8.40 -5.25 0.57
N ARG A 107 -7.85 -6.43 0.25
CA ARG A 107 -8.17 -7.68 0.96
C ARG A 107 -7.80 -7.64 2.44
N MET A 108 -6.66 -7.05 2.77
CA MET A 108 -6.24 -6.94 4.17
C MET A 108 -7.13 -5.96 4.95
N GLN A 109 -7.58 -4.87 4.32
CA GLN A 109 -8.51 -3.94 4.96
C GLN A 109 -9.90 -4.58 5.16
N ASP A 110 -10.35 -5.45 4.22
CA ASP A 110 -11.57 -6.27 4.41
C ASP A 110 -11.42 -7.24 5.57
N LEU A 111 -10.29 -7.93 5.67
CA LEU A 111 -9.98 -8.80 6.82
C LEU A 111 -10.07 -8.04 8.14
N TYR A 112 -9.46 -6.84 8.25
CA TYR A 112 -9.47 -6.06 9.48
C TYR A 112 -10.88 -5.63 9.88
N ARG A 113 -11.72 -5.25 8.92
CA ARG A 113 -13.13 -4.93 9.18
C ARG A 113 -13.89 -6.15 9.73
N ALA A 114 -13.77 -7.29 9.06
CA ALA A 114 -14.42 -8.54 9.49
C ALA A 114 -13.90 -9.01 10.86
N TRP A 115 -12.58 -8.99 11.05
CA TRP A 115 -11.96 -9.36 12.33
C TRP A 115 -12.43 -8.45 13.47
N THR A 116 -12.49 -7.15 13.25
CA THR A 116 -12.99 -6.19 14.26
C THR A 116 -14.42 -6.49 14.67
N VAL A 117 -15.30 -6.82 13.71
CA VAL A 117 -16.71 -7.14 14.02
C VAL A 117 -16.81 -8.38 14.89
N LEU A 118 -16.01 -9.41 14.64
CA LEU A 118 -16.01 -10.64 15.42
C LEU A 118 -15.39 -10.45 16.83
N ASP A 119 -14.47 -9.50 16.96
CA ASP A 119 -13.72 -9.22 18.19
C ASP A 119 -14.31 -8.08 19.05
N ASP A 120 -15.43 -7.48 18.63
CA ASP A 120 -15.99 -6.24 19.20
C ASP A 120 -16.39 -6.41 20.70
N ASP A 121 -16.85 -7.60 21.09
CA ASP A 121 -17.26 -7.89 22.46
C ASP A 121 -16.10 -8.32 23.39
N GLN A 122 -14.86 -8.39 22.89
CA GLN A 122 -13.72 -8.86 23.66
C GLN A 122 -13.06 -7.73 24.45
N GLN A 123 -12.81 -7.97 25.73
CA GLN A 123 -12.01 -7.06 26.56
C GLN A 123 -10.53 -7.44 26.41
N HIS A 124 -9.79 -6.65 25.66
CA HIS A 124 -8.35 -6.81 25.57
C HIS A 124 -7.64 -6.17 26.75
N PRO A 125 -6.57 -6.82 27.29
CA PRO A 125 -5.77 -6.22 28.35
C PRO A 125 -5.25 -4.85 27.93
N ALA A 126 -5.50 -3.83 28.71
CA ALA A 126 -4.89 -2.52 28.50
C ALA A 126 -3.37 -2.61 28.70
N GLY A 127 -2.61 -1.91 27.88
CA GLY A 127 -1.19 -1.68 28.13
C GLY A 127 -0.22 -2.60 27.40
N ILE A 128 -0.62 -3.28 26.32
CA ILE A 128 0.37 -3.89 25.41
C ILE A 128 0.98 -2.78 24.56
N PHE A 129 2.26 -2.51 24.77
CA PHE A 129 3.04 -1.62 23.92
C PHE A 129 3.65 -2.40 22.76
N LEU A 130 3.31 -2.04 21.53
CA LEU A 130 3.96 -2.57 20.34
C LEU A 130 5.08 -1.61 19.92
N ASP A 131 6.33 -2.00 20.14
CA ASP A 131 7.46 -1.30 19.53
C ASP A 131 7.64 -1.80 18.08
N TYR A 132 6.88 -1.20 17.17
CA TYR A 132 6.96 -1.53 15.75
C TYR A 132 8.33 -1.24 15.14
N ALA A 133 9.08 -0.28 15.70
CA ALA A 133 10.40 0.09 15.22
C ALA A 133 11.43 -1.04 15.48
N GLU A 134 11.15 -1.94 16.40
CA GLU A 134 12.00 -3.11 16.67
C GLU A 134 11.70 -4.30 15.74
N LEU A 135 10.59 -4.28 14.99
CA LEU A 135 10.28 -5.34 14.04
C LEU A 135 11.30 -5.38 12.90
N PRO A 136 11.93 -6.55 12.63
CA PRO A 136 13.00 -6.65 11.63
C PRO A 136 12.58 -6.17 10.23
N LEU A 137 11.36 -6.53 9.80
CA LEU A 137 10.79 -6.10 8.52
C LEU A 137 10.69 -4.57 8.44
N ILE A 138 10.12 -3.94 9.46
CA ILE A 138 9.91 -2.48 9.51
C ILE A 138 11.24 -1.74 9.55
N LYS A 139 12.21 -2.24 10.34
CA LYS A 139 13.59 -1.72 10.34
C LYS A 139 14.24 -1.78 8.97
N GLN A 140 14.09 -2.90 8.27
CA GLN A 140 14.68 -3.08 6.95
C GLN A 140 14.05 -2.12 5.94
N LEU A 141 12.72 -2.04 5.87
CA LEU A 141 12.02 -1.11 4.99
C LEU A 141 12.47 0.34 5.23
N ASN A 142 12.57 0.76 6.50
CA ASN A 142 13.00 2.10 6.84
C ASN A 142 14.44 2.39 6.41
N ARG A 143 15.37 1.44 6.63
CA ARG A 143 16.77 1.56 6.19
C ARG A 143 16.90 1.66 4.68
N ASP A 144 16.08 0.91 3.96
CA ASP A 144 16.10 0.89 2.49
C ASP A 144 15.69 2.22 1.87
N LEU A 145 14.93 3.06 2.59
CA LEU A 145 14.58 4.41 2.15
C LEU A 145 15.76 5.40 2.22
N LEU A 146 16.79 5.10 2.99
CA LEU A 146 17.97 5.99 3.15
C LEU A 146 18.95 5.95 1.97
N VAL A 147 18.77 5.00 1.05
CA VAL A 147 19.71 4.77 -0.05
C VAL A 147 18.97 4.94 -1.38
N LEU A 148 19.42 5.92 -2.17
CA LEU A 148 18.96 6.07 -3.55
C LEU A 148 19.44 4.89 -4.41
N LYS A 149 18.58 4.42 -5.29
CA LYS A 149 18.81 3.21 -6.09
C LYS A 149 18.65 3.48 -7.57
N GLU A 150 19.47 2.83 -8.36
CA GLU A 150 19.28 2.70 -9.80
C GLU A 150 17.97 1.97 -10.11
N ASP A 151 17.40 2.25 -11.27
CA ASP A 151 16.05 1.81 -11.67
C ASP A 151 15.84 0.29 -11.55
N GLU A 152 16.77 -0.51 -12.06
CA GLU A 152 16.67 -1.97 -11.96
C GLU A 152 16.67 -2.46 -10.52
N LYS A 153 17.50 -1.87 -9.67
CA LYS A 153 17.59 -2.22 -8.24
C LYS A 153 16.33 -1.81 -7.49
N LEU A 154 15.76 -0.63 -7.85
CA LEU A 154 14.52 -0.15 -7.25
C LEU A 154 13.33 -1.05 -7.65
N LEU A 155 13.22 -1.43 -8.92
CA LEU A 155 12.18 -2.36 -9.37
C LEU A 155 12.32 -3.74 -8.73
N LYS A 156 13.55 -4.23 -8.56
CA LYS A 156 13.82 -5.47 -7.84
C LYS A 156 13.35 -5.37 -6.39
N GLN A 157 13.71 -4.29 -5.71
CA GLN A 157 13.29 -4.05 -4.32
C GLN A 157 11.76 -3.99 -4.19
N LEU A 158 11.06 -3.30 -5.09
CA LEU A 158 9.59 -3.26 -5.07
C LEU A 158 8.97 -4.65 -5.16
N ARG A 159 9.52 -5.54 -6.01
CA ARG A 159 9.05 -6.93 -6.11
C ARG A 159 9.35 -7.74 -4.85
N GLU A 160 10.54 -7.55 -4.26
CA GLU A 160 10.91 -8.18 -2.99
C GLU A 160 10.02 -7.70 -1.85
N ASN A 161 9.73 -6.39 -1.79
CA ASN A 161 8.81 -5.82 -0.82
C ASN A 161 7.38 -6.37 -1.01
N LEU A 162 6.90 -6.50 -2.25
CA LEU A 162 5.59 -7.10 -2.53
C LEU A 162 5.53 -8.57 -2.05
N LYS A 163 6.60 -9.33 -2.26
CA LYS A 163 6.69 -10.71 -1.74
C LYS A 163 6.61 -10.72 -0.21
N SER A 164 7.37 -9.85 0.46
CA SER A 164 7.33 -9.71 1.92
C SER A 164 5.96 -9.24 2.44
N ALA A 165 5.26 -8.39 1.67
CA ALA A 165 3.87 -8.01 1.98
C ALA A 165 2.93 -9.22 1.90
N GLY A 166 3.10 -10.09 0.91
CA GLY A 166 2.34 -11.34 0.81
C GLY A 166 2.60 -12.28 2.00
N GLU A 167 3.86 -12.46 2.38
CA GLU A 167 4.25 -13.28 3.55
C GLU A 167 3.65 -12.71 4.85
N LEU A 168 3.73 -11.39 5.05
CA LEU A 168 3.11 -10.71 6.20
C LEU A 168 1.58 -10.87 6.19
N ALA A 169 0.94 -10.74 5.04
CA ALA A 169 -0.50 -10.94 4.91
C ALA A 169 -0.93 -12.36 5.31
N ASP A 170 -0.17 -13.38 4.87
CA ASP A 170 -0.43 -14.77 5.21
C ASP A 170 -0.25 -15.03 6.72
N GLU A 171 0.75 -14.43 7.35
CA GLU A 171 0.95 -14.50 8.81
C GLU A 171 -0.22 -13.87 9.55
N ILE A 172 -0.62 -12.64 9.19
CA ILE A 172 -1.73 -11.92 9.83
C ILE A 172 -3.04 -12.69 9.65
N TYR A 173 -3.32 -13.19 8.45
CA TYR A 173 -4.50 -14.00 8.18
C TYR A 173 -4.50 -15.27 9.02
N SER A 174 -3.36 -15.96 9.11
CA SER A 174 -3.22 -17.17 9.91
C SER A 174 -3.50 -16.94 11.39
N GLU A 175 -3.08 -15.80 11.94
CA GLU A 175 -3.40 -15.43 13.33
C GLU A 175 -4.89 -15.10 13.49
N ALA A 176 -5.46 -14.33 12.57
CA ALA A 176 -6.87 -13.96 12.61
C ALA A 176 -7.80 -15.20 12.60
N ILE A 177 -7.54 -16.19 11.74
CA ILE A 177 -8.34 -17.42 11.68
C ILE A 177 -8.13 -18.40 12.84
N LYS A 178 -7.02 -18.30 13.58
CA LYS A 178 -6.85 -19.05 14.85
C LYS A 178 -7.79 -18.52 15.91
N ASP A 179 -8.00 -17.20 15.93
CA ASP A 179 -8.91 -16.57 16.86
C ASP A 179 -10.37 -16.77 16.45
N TYR A 180 -10.67 -16.61 15.15
CA TYR A 180 -12.01 -16.63 14.59
C TYR A 180 -12.04 -17.45 13.30
N SER A 181 -12.45 -18.73 13.44
CA SER A 181 -12.50 -19.66 12.29
C SER A 181 -13.48 -19.25 11.20
N GLU A 182 -14.47 -18.41 11.53
CA GLU A 182 -15.46 -17.82 10.62
C GLU A 182 -14.83 -16.98 9.51
N LEU A 183 -13.65 -16.38 9.77
CA LEU A 183 -12.91 -15.62 8.77
C LEU A 183 -12.43 -16.45 7.58
N LYS A 184 -12.47 -17.80 7.66
CA LYS A 184 -12.10 -18.67 6.53
C LYS A 184 -13.11 -18.64 5.39
N ASP A 185 -14.37 -18.38 5.69
CA ASP A 185 -15.47 -18.44 4.72
C ASP A 185 -15.65 -17.11 3.95
N GLU A 186 -15.07 -16.02 4.46
CA GLU A 186 -15.00 -14.77 3.73
C GLU A 186 -13.85 -14.86 2.72
N ASN A 187 -14.05 -14.43 1.47
CA ASN A 187 -13.13 -14.52 0.33
C ASN A 187 -11.76 -13.80 0.53
N VAL A 188 -11.19 -13.88 1.72
CA VAL A 188 -9.93 -13.23 2.16
C VAL A 188 -8.72 -14.13 1.91
N SER A 189 -8.84 -15.20 1.11
CA SER A 189 -7.67 -16.03 0.76
C SER A 189 -6.55 -15.19 0.16
N THR A 190 -5.46 -15.05 0.91
CA THR A 190 -4.28 -14.26 0.55
C THR A 190 -3.35 -15.00 -0.43
N SER A 191 -3.70 -16.25 -0.81
CA SER A 191 -2.83 -17.04 -1.68
C SER A 191 -2.60 -16.36 -3.03
N SER A 192 -1.38 -16.35 -3.49
CA SER A 192 -0.91 -15.75 -4.75
C SER A 192 -1.65 -16.29 -6.01
N SER A 193 -2.38 -17.40 -5.90
CA SER A 193 -3.25 -17.93 -6.96
C SER A 193 -4.49 -17.08 -7.22
N SER A 194 -4.92 -16.25 -6.24
CA SER A 194 -6.08 -15.36 -6.37
C SER A 194 -5.77 -14.05 -7.13
N ILE A 195 -4.51 -13.70 -7.31
CA ILE A 195 -4.08 -12.51 -8.07
C ILE A 195 -4.51 -12.59 -9.54
N ALA A 196 -4.70 -13.80 -10.08
CA ALA A 196 -5.15 -13.98 -11.46
C ALA A 196 -6.59 -13.52 -11.71
N HIS A 197 -7.47 -13.53 -10.70
CA HIS A 197 -8.87 -13.10 -10.84
C HIS A 197 -9.05 -11.56 -10.80
N LEU A 198 -8.09 -10.82 -10.24
CA LEU A 198 -8.19 -9.36 -10.09
C LEU A 198 -7.82 -8.57 -11.36
N LYS A 199 -7.27 -9.22 -12.38
CA LYS A 199 -6.99 -8.59 -13.69
C LYS A 199 -8.25 -8.05 -14.40
N GLY A 200 -9.44 -8.52 -14.03
CA GLY A 200 -10.71 -8.02 -14.56
C GLY A 200 -11.17 -6.70 -13.97
N PHE A 201 -10.87 -6.44 -12.69
CA PHE A 201 -11.42 -5.28 -11.96
C PHE A 201 -10.79 -3.94 -12.38
N TYR A 202 -9.52 -3.94 -12.79
CA TYR A 202 -8.80 -2.73 -13.19
C TYR A 202 -9.02 -2.33 -14.66
N ASN A 203 -9.55 -3.23 -15.50
CA ASN A 203 -9.89 -2.89 -16.90
C ASN A 203 -11.11 -1.98 -17.02
N GLU A 204 -11.99 -1.93 -16.02
CA GLU A 204 -13.17 -1.04 -16.04
C GLU A 204 -12.83 0.44 -15.71
N PHE A 205 -11.69 0.71 -15.08
CA PHE A 205 -11.23 2.07 -14.77
C PHE A 205 -10.30 2.69 -15.82
N THR A 206 -9.93 1.92 -16.86
CA THR A 206 -9.03 2.40 -17.93
C THR A 206 -9.75 2.86 -19.20
N VAL A 207 -11.10 2.82 -19.23
CA VAL A 207 -11.88 3.26 -20.38
C VAL A 207 -13.02 4.16 -19.89
N ARG A 208 -12.69 5.43 -19.64
CA ARG A 208 -13.59 6.59 -19.82
C ARG A 208 -12.79 7.87 -19.76
#